data_6e96b55a0a7f71b2a568140cfe2dda0a
#
_entry.id   6e96b55a0a7f71b2a568140cfe2dda0a
#
_cell.length_a   1.000
_cell.length_b   1.000
_cell.length_c   1.000
_cell.angle_alpha   90.00
_cell.angle_beta   90.00
_cell.angle_gamma   90.00
#
_symmetry.space_group_name_H-M   'P 1'
#
loop_
_entity.id
_entity.type
_entity.pdbx_description
1 polymer ?
#
loop_
_entity_poly.entity_id
_entity_poly.type
_entity_poly.pdbx_seq_one_letter_code
_entity_poly.pdbx_strand_id
1 'polypeptide(L)'
;MRTVVEVRPRAQSLRLMTRRMGVVKPQALELVPSCDRRTPTARDAARRNYQRLLQRVLTRAFIGSKVDGLRSAMDLEHSFGPAYVRGRLLRGTFAEAVIGVSETESAPTVEGVLTLGILWLDYCRQAAADQGRRHFGGLKVIVPAGAWRTTAERMAWLNHAAADFQLFTLDERSEELLPIDFRDTGNLESRLVHAFSASAAVERCQAGVDRLMNLLPLAARDRVEVCASSASETCLLLHGLEFARVRHGMAAHSFTRQTEITFGAGANETPLTPENESHCRELFARLIQSRHPDGVHTDALFRMQPERWLESRLRCNIDELLPNLRGDLLLSQVPALASGDRGMLDLLTLDRDGRLAVIELKADEDLHLPMQALDYWIRVRALNQDRQAVAGNSRPLSAFERQGYFAGAEVSPLPPRLSLAAPALRIHPANEPVLRYFSPQVEWELIAISEHWRRELKVVFRKRSGDARN
;
A
#
# COMPACT_ATOMS: atom_id res chain seq x y z
N MET A 1 -49.06 -13.43 2.46
CA MET A 1 -49.17 -12.11 3.08
C MET A 1 -48.40 -12.11 4.40
N ARG A 2 -47.63 -11.08 4.72
CA ARG A 2 -46.94 -10.92 6.00
C ARG A 2 -47.52 -9.71 6.70
N THR A 3 -47.83 -9.84 7.99
CA THR A 3 -48.32 -8.73 8.80
C THR A 3 -47.19 -8.22 9.71
N VAL A 4 -46.99 -6.92 9.75
CA VAL A 4 -46.03 -6.30 10.66
C VAL A 4 -46.66 -6.31 12.06
N VAL A 5 -45.95 -6.90 13.03
CA VAL A 5 -46.41 -7.03 14.43
C VAL A 5 -45.78 -5.95 15.30
N GLU A 6 -44.55 -5.58 14.98
CA GLU A 6 -43.79 -4.60 15.76
C GLU A 6 -42.79 -3.89 14.84
N VAL A 7 -42.57 -2.60 15.10
CA VAL A 7 -41.57 -1.75 14.41
C VAL A 7 -40.60 -1.21 15.44
N ARG A 8 -39.30 -1.49 15.27
CA ARG A 8 -38.24 -0.99 16.14
C ARG A 8 -37.27 -0.14 15.33
N PRO A 9 -37.29 1.17 15.47
CA PRO A 9 -36.29 2.02 14.87
C PRO A 9 -34.91 1.80 15.55
N ARG A 10 -33.84 1.82 14.76
CA ARG A 10 -32.44 1.81 15.15
C ARG A 10 -31.74 3.00 14.51
N ALA A 11 -30.55 3.37 14.99
CA ALA A 11 -29.83 4.54 14.52
C ALA A 11 -29.66 4.62 12.98
N GLN A 12 -29.56 3.48 12.30
CA GLN A 12 -29.35 3.41 10.84
C GLN A 12 -30.18 2.32 10.15
N SER A 13 -31.19 1.76 10.84
CA SER A 13 -32.04 0.72 10.25
C SER A 13 -33.41 0.70 10.91
N LEU A 14 -34.38 0.12 10.24
CA LEU A 14 -35.73 -0.11 10.79
C LEU A 14 -35.97 -1.62 10.88
N ARG A 15 -36.09 -2.15 12.09
CA ARG A 15 -36.38 -3.54 12.32
C ARG A 15 -37.87 -3.78 12.40
N LEU A 16 -38.40 -4.58 11.49
CA LEU A 16 -39.80 -5.01 11.46
C LEU A 16 -39.88 -6.44 11.97
N MET A 17 -40.69 -6.68 12.97
CA MET A 17 -41.12 -8.03 13.32
C MET A 17 -42.35 -8.38 12.50
N THR A 18 -42.24 -9.40 11.64
CA THR A 18 -43.32 -9.79 10.71
C THR A 18 -43.80 -11.18 11.04
N ARG A 19 -45.10 -11.40 10.93
CA ARG A 19 -45.74 -12.73 11.06
C ARG A 19 -46.34 -13.15 9.73
N ARG A 20 -46.00 -14.32 9.28
CA ARG A 20 -46.62 -14.93 8.09
C ARG A 20 -47.87 -15.67 8.56
N MET A 21 -48.95 -15.62 7.76
CA MET A 21 -50.18 -16.38 8.05
C MET A 21 -49.86 -17.87 8.18
N GLY A 22 -50.29 -18.50 9.31
CA GLY A 22 -49.96 -19.91 9.63
C GLY A 22 -48.63 -20.16 10.36
N VAL A 23 -47.81 -19.16 10.62
CA VAL A 23 -46.53 -19.30 11.35
C VAL A 23 -46.61 -18.63 12.72
N VAL A 24 -46.39 -19.38 13.80
CA VAL A 24 -46.52 -18.88 15.17
C VAL A 24 -45.40 -17.93 15.56
N LYS A 25 -44.13 -18.20 15.13
CA LYS A 25 -42.98 -17.38 15.47
C LYS A 25 -42.82 -16.21 14.53
N PRO A 26 -42.74 -14.95 15.03
CA PRO A 26 -42.46 -13.80 14.19
C PRO A 26 -41.04 -13.86 13.65
N GLN A 27 -40.83 -13.39 12.44
CA GLN A 27 -39.53 -13.25 11.78
C GLN A 27 -39.13 -11.80 11.76
N ALA A 28 -37.84 -11.51 12.06
CA ALA A 28 -37.29 -10.18 11.95
C ALA A 28 -36.95 -9.88 10.49
N LEU A 29 -37.38 -8.74 9.99
CA LEU A 29 -36.96 -8.13 8.73
C LEU A 29 -36.28 -6.82 9.09
N GLU A 30 -35.09 -6.59 8.62
CA GLU A 30 -34.37 -5.34 8.83
C GLU A 30 -34.34 -4.55 7.53
N LEU A 31 -34.92 -3.37 7.53
CA LEU A 31 -34.84 -2.40 6.46
C LEU A 31 -33.66 -1.49 6.73
N VAL A 32 -32.70 -1.46 5.82
CA VAL A 32 -31.55 -0.59 5.88
C VAL A 32 -31.59 0.39 4.71
N PRO A 33 -31.01 1.61 4.83
CA PRO A 33 -30.90 2.51 3.69
C PRO A 33 -30.27 1.80 2.49
N SER A 34 -30.67 2.16 1.28
CA SER A 34 -30.17 1.56 0.05
C SER A 34 -28.63 1.72 -0.10
N CYS A 35 -28.05 2.70 0.58
CA CYS A 35 -26.61 2.93 0.68
C CYS A 35 -25.93 2.06 1.75
N ASP A 36 -26.67 1.37 2.63
CA ASP A 36 -26.09 0.49 3.65
C ASP A 36 -25.83 -0.91 3.08
N ARG A 37 -24.57 -1.19 2.80
CA ARG A 37 -24.08 -2.43 2.18
C ARG A 37 -23.32 -3.34 3.14
N ARG A 38 -23.57 -3.24 4.43
CA ARG A 38 -22.90 -4.07 5.45
C ARG A 38 -23.27 -5.56 5.35
N THR A 39 -24.42 -5.89 4.80
CA THR A 39 -24.81 -7.30 4.61
C THR A 39 -24.27 -7.86 3.30
N PRO A 40 -23.81 -9.13 3.26
CA PRO A 40 -23.35 -9.78 2.02
C PRO A 40 -24.41 -9.72 0.90
N THR A 41 -25.67 -9.98 1.22
CA THR A 41 -26.78 -9.95 0.24
C THR A 41 -26.98 -8.55 -0.37
N ALA A 42 -26.84 -7.49 0.42
CA ALA A 42 -26.97 -6.13 -0.08
C ALA A 42 -25.78 -5.76 -1.00
N ARG A 43 -24.57 -6.18 -0.64
CA ARG A 43 -23.40 -6.02 -1.50
C ARG A 43 -23.55 -6.73 -2.84
N ASP A 44 -24.01 -7.97 -2.83
CA ASP A 44 -24.19 -8.74 -4.06
C ASP A 44 -25.29 -8.14 -4.95
N ALA A 45 -26.37 -7.63 -4.35
CA ALA A 45 -27.41 -6.92 -5.10
C ALA A 45 -26.86 -5.65 -5.76
N ALA A 46 -26.06 -4.90 -5.05
CA ALA A 46 -25.42 -3.68 -5.54
C ALA A 46 -24.47 -3.97 -6.70
N ARG A 47 -23.63 -5.00 -6.58
CA ARG A 47 -22.71 -5.44 -7.64
C ARG A 47 -23.44 -5.87 -8.90
N ARG A 48 -24.55 -6.61 -8.75
CA ARG A 48 -25.41 -6.97 -9.90
C ARG A 48 -26.05 -5.74 -10.56
N ASN A 49 -26.47 -4.76 -9.77
CA ASN A 49 -27.04 -3.52 -10.31
C ASN A 49 -25.97 -2.72 -11.07
N TYR A 50 -24.76 -2.58 -10.49
CA TYR A 50 -23.64 -1.94 -11.17
C TYR A 50 -23.27 -2.67 -12.48
N GLN A 51 -23.24 -3.99 -12.49
CA GLN A 51 -22.97 -4.76 -13.71
C GLN A 51 -24.00 -4.47 -14.81
N ARG A 52 -25.30 -4.38 -14.48
CA ARG A 52 -26.35 -4.02 -15.44
C ARG A 52 -26.22 -2.58 -15.93
N LEU A 53 -25.92 -1.66 -15.02
CA LEU A 53 -25.65 -0.26 -15.35
C LEU A 53 -24.48 -0.15 -16.33
N LEU A 54 -23.35 -0.75 -15.99
CA LEU A 54 -22.16 -0.75 -16.83
C LEU A 54 -22.43 -1.34 -18.22
N GLN A 55 -23.21 -2.44 -18.29
CA GLN A 55 -23.63 -3.03 -19.57
C GLN A 55 -24.37 -2.01 -20.45
N ARG A 56 -25.35 -1.28 -19.88
CA ARG A 56 -26.11 -0.26 -20.63
C ARG A 56 -25.23 0.88 -21.09
N VAL A 57 -24.39 1.41 -20.16
CA VAL A 57 -23.50 2.55 -20.44
C VAL A 57 -22.49 2.19 -21.53
N LEU A 58 -21.83 1.04 -21.44
CA LEU A 58 -20.87 0.59 -22.45
C LEU A 58 -21.53 0.37 -23.81
N THR A 59 -22.73 -0.20 -23.86
CA THR A 59 -23.45 -0.40 -25.12
C THR A 59 -23.79 0.93 -25.80
N ARG A 60 -24.13 1.95 -25.01
CA ARG A 60 -24.45 3.30 -25.51
C ARG A 60 -23.18 4.07 -25.93
N ALA A 61 -22.11 3.97 -25.14
CA ALA A 61 -20.90 4.76 -25.36
C ALA A 61 -20.02 4.22 -26.51
N PHE A 62 -19.98 2.89 -26.70
CA PHE A 62 -19.11 2.25 -27.70
C PHE A 62 -19.92 1.66 -28.88
N ILE A 63 -20.53 2.57 -29.65
CA ILE A 63 -21.33 2.20 -30.84
C ILE A 63 -20.46 1.42 -31.83
N GLY A 64 -20.99 0.29 -32.32
CA GLY A 64 -20.26 -0.60 -33.24
C GLY A 64 -19.38 -1.65 -32.56
N SER A 65 -19.31 -1.64 -31.23
CA SER A 65 -18.67 -2.69 -30.43
C SER A 65 -19.72 -3.52 -29.70
N LYS A 66 -19.51 -4.83 -29.64
CA LYS A 66 -20.36 -5.73 -28.83
C LYS A 66 -19.77 -5.87 -27.43
N VAL A 67 -20.55 -5.56 -26.41
CA VAL A 67 -20.20 -5.88 -25.03
C VAL A 67 -20.36 -7.38 -24.81
N ASP A 68 -19.31 -8.07 -24.38
CA ASP A 68 -19.28 -9.53 -24.26
C ASP A 68 -18.74 -9.96 -22.90
N GLY A 69 -19.42 -10.96 -22.31
CA GLY A 69 -18.96 -11.65 -21.11
C GLY A 69 -18.78 -10.77 -19.87
N LEU A 70 -19.59 -9.69 -19.73
CA LEU A 70 -19.52 -8.80 -18.57
C LEU A 70 -19.98 -9.56 -17.31
N ARG A 71 -19.09 -9.70 -16.34
CA ARG A 71 -19.30 -10.51 -15.14
C ARG A 71 -18.59 -9.94 -13.90
N SER A 72 -19.17 -10.22 -12.73
CA SER A 72 -18.62 -9.92 -11.40
C SER A 72 -18.40 -11.18 -10.56
N ALA A 73 -18.30 -12.36 -11.20
CA ALA A 73 -18.11 -13.61 -10.51
C ALA A 73 -16.72 -13.73 -9.89
N MET A 74 -16.64 -14.39 -8.72
CA MET A 74 -15.35 -14.77 -8.12
C MET A 74 -14.65 -15.79 -9.00
N ASP A 75 -13.36 -15.62 -9.15
CA ASP A 75 -12.46 -16.51 -9.89
C ASP A 75 -11.14 -16.59 -9.11
N LEU A 76 -11.02 -17.62 -8.30
CA LEU A 76 -9.88 -17.78 -7.38
C LEU A 76 -8.60 -18.15 -8.12
N GLU A 77 -8.71 -18.85 -9.25
CA GLU A 77 -7.55 -19.25 -10.05
C GLU A 77 -6.79 -18.03 -10.60
N HIS A 78 -7.56 -16.98 -10.96
CA HIS A 78 -7.00 -15.75 -11.53
C HIS A 78 -7.07 -14.56 -10.57
N SER A 79 -7.34 -14.79 -9.27
CA SER A 79 -7.41 -13.76 -8.23
C SER A 79 -8.48 -12.68 -8.42
N PHE A 80 -9.53 -12.94 -9.20
CA PHE A 80 -10.59 -11.96 -9.40
C PHE A 80 -11.68 -12.05 -8.33
N GLY A 81 -11.86 -10.94 -7.61
CA GLY A 81 -12.96 -10.78 -6.66
C GLY A 81 -14.26 -10.27 -7.32
N PRO A 82 -15.40 -10.40 -6.63
CA PRO A 82 -16.71 -9.98 -7.14
C PRO A 82 -16.93 -8.46 -7.11
N ALA A 83 -16.02 -7.69 -6.58
CA ALA A 83 -16.09 -6.22 -6.53
C ALA A 83 -15.87 -5.57 -7.90
N TYR A 84 -15.18 -6.28 -8.80
CA TYR A 84 -14.82 -5.78 -10.12
C TYR A 84 -15.66 -6.42 -11.20
N VAL A 85 -16.33 -5.57 -11.98
CA VAL A 85 -17.06 -6.01 -13.18
C VAL A 85 -16.08 -6.01 -14.34
N ARG A 86 -15.85 -7.18 -14.93
CA ARG A 86 -14.91 -7.36 -16.04
C ARG A 86 -15.59 -7.99 -17.25
N GLY A 87 -15.16 -7.60 -18.43
CA GLY A 87 -15.71 -8.05 -19.70
C GLY A 87 -14.86 -7.64 -20.89
N ARG A 88 -15.44 -7.68 -22.06
CA ARG A 88 -14.75 -7.41 -23.33
C ARG A 88 -15.61 -6.55 -24.24
N LEU A 89 -14.97 -5.66 -25.00
CA LEU A 89 -15.58 -4.98 -26.13
C LEU A 89 -15.03 -5.60 -27.41
N LEU A 90 -15.92 -6.12 -28.25
CA LEU A 90 -15.58 -6.85 -29.47
C LEU A 90 -15.95 -6.04 -30.69
N ARG A 91 -14.99 -5.83 -31.59
CA ARG A 91 -15.18 -5.15 -32.88
C ARG A 91 -14.45 -5.90 -34.00
N GLY A 92 -15.18 -6.80 -34.68
CA GLY A 92 -14.56 -7.68 -35.69
C GLY A 92 -13.50 -8.59 -35.08
N THR A 93 -12.27 -8.51 -35.61
CA THR A 93 -11.10 -9.25 -35.10
C THR A 93 -10.42 -8.56 -33.92
N PHE A 94 -10.73 -7.29 -33.65
CA PHE A 94 -10.18 -6.53 -32.53
C PHE A 94 -11.04 -6.68 -31.30
N ALA A 95 -10.40 -6.67 -30.16
CA ALA A 95 -11.05 -6.68 -28.86
C ALA A 95 -10.30 -5.81 -27.86
N GLU A 96 -11.03 -5.31 -26.88
CA GLU A 96 -10.48 -4.57 -25.75
C GLU A 96 -10.99 -5.19 -24.45
N ALA A 97 -10.11 -5.32 -23.49
CA ALA A 97 -10.49 -5.71 -22.13
C ALA A 97 -11.16 -4.53 -21.43
N VAL A 98 -12.17 -4.80 -20.62
CA VAL A 98 -12.88 -3.78 -19.84
C VAL A 98 -12.95 -4.22 -18.40
N ILE A 99 -12.69 -3.31 -17.47
CA ILE A 99 -12.89 -3.50 -16.03
C ILE A 99 -13.52 -2.25 -15.43
N GLY A 100 -14.42 -2.44 -14.48
CA GLY A 100 -15.04 -1.34 -13.75
C GLY A 100 -15.28 -1.68 -12.30
N VAL A 101 -15.31 -0.66 -11.46
CA VAL A 101 -15.58 -0.74 -10.02
C VAL A 101 -16.62 0.31 -9.63
N SER A 102 -17.56 -0.07 -8.75
CA SER A 102 -18.64 0.81 -8.29
C SER A 102 -18.16 1.82 -7.24
N GLU A 103 -18.77 3.03 -7.21
CA GLU A 103 -18.57 4.05 -6.16
C GLU A 103 -18.86 3.55 -4.73
N THR A 104 -19.47 2.42 -4.62
CA THR A 104 -19.98 1.83 -3.40
C THR A 104 -19.02 0.82 -2.78
N GLU A 105 -17.97 0.48 -3.48
CA GLU A 105 -16.85 -0.31 -2.94
C GLU A 105 -15.93 0.58 -2.09
N SER A 106 -15.07 -0.05 -1.29
CA SER A 106 -14.13 0.69 -0.44
C SER A 106 -13.03 1.38 -1.26
N ALA A 107 -12.44 2.45 -0.74
CA ALA A 107 -11.35 3.14 -1.42
C ALA A 107 -10.19 2.20 -1.82
N PRO A 108 -9.68 1.28 -0.96
CA PRO A 108 -8.66 0.32 -1.38
C PRO A 108 -9.11 -0.58 -2.51
N THR A 109 -10.41 -0.95 -2.56
CA THR A 109 -10.97 -1.73 -3.67
C THR A 109 -10.96 -0.92 -4.97
N VAL A 110 -11.35 0.35 -4.92
CA VAL A 110 -11.32 1.22 -6.10
C VAL A 110 -9.89 1.39 -6.62
N GLU A 111 -8.93 1.61 -5.73
CA GLU A 111 -7.51 1.75 -6.07
C GLU A 111 -6.90 0.46 -6.67
N GLY A 112 -7.43 -0.71 -6.30
CA GLY A 112 -6.98 -2.00 -6.83
C GLY A 112 -7.42 -2.29 -8.27
N VAL A 113 -8.32 -1.48 -8.86
CA VAL A 113 -8.92 -1.76 -10.18
C VAL A 113 -7.90 -1.88 -11.29
N LEU A 114 -6.84 -1.09 -11.29
CA LEU A 114 -5.83 -1.12 -12.34
C LEU A 114 -5.01 -2.41 -12.31
N THR A 115 -4.62 -2.89 -11.12
CA THR A 115 -3.95 -4.19 -10.96
C THR A 115 -4.77 -5.30 -11.63
N LEU A 116 -6.04 -5.39 -11.24
CA LEU A 116 -6.92 -6.43 -11.77
C LEU A 116 -7.30 -6.21 -13.24
N GLY A 117 -7.32 -4.96 -13.70
CA GLY A 117 -7.50 -4.63 -15.11
C GLY A 117 -6.36 -5.16 -15.98
N ILE A 118 -5.13 -4.97 -15.55
CA ILE A 118 -3.94 -5.50 -16.24
C ILE A 118 -3.97 -7.03 -16.29
N LEU A 119 -4.28 -7.68 -15.17
CA LEU A 119 -4.43 -9.14 -15.12
C LEU A 119 -5.56 -9.64 -16.02
N TRP A 120 -6.66 -8.87 -16.09
CA TRP A 120 -7.76 -9.21 -17.00
C TRP A 120 -7.36 -9.10 -18.47
N LEU A 121 -6.60 -8.06 -18.84
CA LEU A 121 -6.05 -7.92 -20.20
C LEU A 121 -5.12 -9.08 -20.53
N ASP A 122 -4.21 -9.43 -19.61
CA ASP A 122 -3.26 -10.53 -19.78
C ASP A 122 -3.98 -11.86 -19.97
N TYR A 123 -4.95 -12.16 -19.11
CA TYR A 123 -5.84 -13.33 -19.26
C TYR A 123 -6.55 -13.36 -20.61
N CYS A 124 -7.11 -12.23 -21.05
CA CYS A 124 -7.81 -12.15 -22.36
C CYS A 124 -6.86 -12.40 -23.52
N ARG A 125 -5.61 -11.94 -23.44
CA ARG A 125 -4.57 -12.16 -24.44
C ARG A 125 -4.15 -13.64 -24.50
N GLN A 126 -3.91 -14.26 -23.36
CA GLN A 126 -3.58 -15.69 -23.28
C GLN A 126 -4.71 -16.55 -23.85
N ALA A 127 -5.93 -16.34 -23.38
CA ALA A 127 -7.09 -17.07 -23.87
C ALA A 127 -7.37 -16.87 -25.39
N ALA A 128 -7.01 -15.69 -25.92
CA ALA A 128 -7.13 -15.42 -27.36
C ALA A 128 -6.03 -16.09 -28.18
N ALA A 129 -4.81 -16.15 -27.65
CA ALA A 129 -3.70 -16.84 -28.29
C ALA A 129 -3.99 -18.34 -28.48
N ASP A 130 -4.56 -18.98 -27.45
CA ASP A 130 -4.97 -20.40 -27.50
C ASP A 130 -6.08 -20.67 -28.52
N GLN A 131 -6.96 -19.70 -28.76
CA GLN A 131 -8.11 -19.83 -29.70
C GLN A 131 -7.83 -19.29 -31.10
N GLY A 132 -6.75 -18.53 -31.31
CA GLY A 132 -6.31 -17.99 -32.60
C GLY A 132 -7.27 -17.01 -33.28
N ARG A 133 -8.21 -16.39 -32.56
CA ARG A 133 -9.36 -15.71 -33.17
C ARG A 133 -9.42 -14.19 -33.03
N ARG A 134 -8.71 -13.58 -32.04
CA ARG A 134 -8.84 -12.15 -31.75
C ARG A 134 -7.57 -11.53 -31.22
N HIS A 135 -7.41 -10.23 -31.52
CA HIS A 135 -6.32 -9.43 -30.98
C HIS A 135 -6.84 -8.48 -29.90
N PHE A 136 -6.32 -8.59 -28.67
CA PHE A 136 -6.63 -7.67 -27.58
C PHE A 136 -5.64 -6.51 -27.58
N GLY A 137 -6.07 -5.37 -28.14
CA GLY A 137 -5.22 -4.17 -28.30
C GLY A 137 -5.04 -3.34 -27.03
N GLY A 138 -6.02 -3.34 -26.10
CA GLY A 138 -6.00 -2.45 -24.97
C GLY A 138 -6.91 -2.82 -23.80
N LEU A 139 -6.90 -1.93 -22.80
CA LEU A 139 -7.67 -2.02 -21.56
C LEU A 139 -8.43 -0.72 -21.31
N LYS A 140 -9.72 -0.81 -21.09
CA LYS A 140 -10.55 0.29 -20.60
C LYS A 140 -10.84 0.10 -19.12
N VAL A 141 -10.43 1.07 -18.32
CA VAL A 141 -10.64 1.10 -16.87
C VAL A 141 -11.71 2.13 -16.55
N ILE A 142 -12.76 1.70 -15.82
CA ILE A 142 -13.87 2.55 -15.43
C ILE A 142 -13.88 2.67 -13.91
N VAL A 143 -13.76 3.89 -13.41
CA VAL A 143 -13.71 4.23 -11.98
C VAL A 143 -14.83 5.22 -11.63
N PRO A 144 -15.20 5.35 -10.34
CA PRO A 144 -16.12 6.39 -9.91
C PRO A 144 -15.62 7.79 -10.21
N ALA A 145 -16.54 8.72 -10.49
CA ALA A 145 -16.21 10.11 -10.88
C ALA A 145 -15.29 10.85 -9.89
N GLY A 146 -15.35 10.54 -8.59
CA GLY A 146 -14.52 11.17 -7.55
C GLY A 146 -13.20 10.47 -7.23
N ALA A 147 -12.88 9.31 -7.86
CA ALA A 147 -11.78 8.43 -7.43
C ALA A 147 -10.82 8.01 -8.57
N TRP A 148 -10.62 8.88 -9.55
CA TRP A 148 -9.83 8.57 -10.75
C TRP A 148 -8.34 8.90 -10.64
N ARG A 149 -7.94 9.83 -9.74
CA ARG A 149 -6.59 10.40 -9.73
C ARG A 149 -5.50 9.36 -9.54
N THR A 150 -5.58 8.53 -8.51
CA THR A 150 -4.57 7.48 -8.25
C THR A 150 -4.43 6.53 -9.44
N THR A 151 -5.55 6.14 -10.05
CA THR A 151 -5.54 5.29 -11.26
C THR A 151 -4.89 5.99 -12.45
N ALA A 152 -5.17 7.28 -12.65
CA ALA A 152 -4.59 8.08 -13.71
C ALA A 152 -3.07 8.23 -13.54
N GLU A 153 -2.60 8.56 -12.33
CA GLU A 153 -1.18 8.68 -12.00
C GLU A 153 -0.42 7.40 -12.30
N ARG A 154 -0.94 6.25 -11.88
CA ARG A 154 -0.36 4.93 -12.16
C ARG A 154 -0.38 4.61 -13.66
N MET A 155 -1.48 4.91 -14.34
CA MET A 155 -1.65 4.60 -15.76
C MET A 155 -0.67 5.38 -16.64
N ALA A 156 -0.29 6.59 -16.26
CA ALA A 156 0.73 7.39 -16.96
C ALA A 156 2.11 6.68 -17.00
N TRP A 157 2.37 5.76 -16.08
CA TRP A 157 3.63 5.01 -15.97
C TRP A 157 3.53 3.56 -16.46
N LEU A 158 2.49 3.24 -17.22
CA LEU A 158 2.40 1.96 -17.93
C LEU A 158 3.09 2.04 -19.30
N ASN A 159 3.36 0.88 -19.87
CA ASN A 159 3.94 0.74 -21.20
C ASN A 159 2.86 0.87 -22.29
N HIS A 160 2.64 2.08 -22.78
CA HIS A 160 1.66 2.38 -23.84
C HIS A 160 1.99 1.77 -25.19
N ALA A 161 3.23 1.28 -25.39
CA ALA A 161 3.57 0.50 -26.58
C ALA A 161 3.07 -0.96 -26.46
N ALA A 162 2.90 -1.46 -25.24
CA ALA A 162 2.40 -2.81 -25.02
C ALA A 162 0.87 -2.91 -25.12
N ALA A 163 0.11 -1.86 -24.77
CA ALA A 163 -1.34 -1.81 -24.85
C ALA A 163 -1.88 -0.37 -24.92
N ASP A 164 -3.06 -0.21 -25.52
CA ASP A 164 -3.82 1.04 -25.43
C ASP A 164 -4.60 1.07 -24.11
N PHE A 165 -4.14 1.89 -23.16
CA PHE A 165 -4.77 2.08 -21.88
C PHE A 165 -5.67 3.31 -21.92
N GLN A 166 -6.94 3.15 -21.55
CA GLN A 166 -7.93 4.21 -21.50
C GLN A 166 -8.62 4.25 -20.15
N LEU A 167 -8.75 5.45 -19.58
CA LEU A 167 -9.41 5.68 -18.31
C LEU A 167 -10.72 6.44 -18.52
N PHE A 168 -11.75 5.98 -17.84
CA PHE A 168 -13.07 6.62 -17.83
C PHE A 168 -13.55 6.78 -16.40
N THR A 169 -14.27 7.86 -16.15
CA THR A 169 -15.09 8.01 -14.96
C THR A 169 -16.54 7.71 -15.27
N LEU A 170 -17.21 7.06 -14.34
CA LEU A 170 -18.65 6.78 -14.41
C LEU A 170 -19.34 7.45 -13.22
N ASP A 171 -20.26 8.37 -13.52
CA ASP A 171 -21.27 8.78 -12.54
C ASP A 171 -22.44 7.78 -12.60
N GLU A 172 -22.62 7.02 -11.53
CA GLU A 172 -23.66 5.97 -11.48
C GLU A 172 -25.09 6.54 -11.44
N ARG A 173 -25.26 7.82 -11.07
CA ARG A 173 -26.58 8.48 -10.97
C ARG A 173 -27.06 9.04 -12.30
N SER A 174 -26.18 9.75 -12.99
CA SER A 174 -26.46 10.32 -14.31
C SER A 174 -26.23 9.31 -15.45
N GLU A 175 -25.61 8.17 -15.18
CA GLU A 175 -25.13 7.20 -16.18
C GLU A 175 -24.17 7.83 -17.20
N GLU A 176 -23.42 8.86 -16.79
CA GLU A 176 -22.48 9.56 -17.64
C GLU A 176 -21.10 8.93 -17.57
N LEU A 177 -20.54 8.61 -18.74
CA LEU A 177 -19.21 8.03 -18.90
C LEU A 177 -18.32 9.08 -19.58
N LEU A 178 -17.30 9.56 -18.85
CA LEU A 178 -16.38 10.59 -19.34
C LEU A 178 -14.97 10.03 -19.48
N PRO A 179 -14.29 10.23 -20.62
CA PRO A 179 -12.89 9.90 -20.76
C PRO A 179 -12.03 10.83 -19.90
N ILE A 180 -10.98 10.28 -19.29
CA ILE A 180 -9.99 11.01 -18.53
C ILE A 180 -8.65 10.96 -19.28
N ASP A 181 -8.06 12.11 -19.51
CA ASP A 181 -6.67 12.18 -19.95
C ASP A 181 -5.75 11.97 -18.72
N PHE A 182 -5.26 10.76 -18.57
CA PHE A 182 -4.37 10.41 -17.45
C PHE A 182 -2.97 11.05 -17.57
N ARG A 183 -2.66 11.77 -18.65
CA ARG A 183 -1.42 12.54 -18.78
C ARG A 183 -1.54 13.92 -18.14
N ASP A 184 -2.76 14.39 -17.95
CA ASP A 184 -3.08 15.65 -17.27
C ASP A 184 -3.72 15.37 -15.92
N THR A 185 -2.90 15.00 -14.94
CA THR A 185 -3.35 14.77 -13.56
C THR A 185 -3.37 16.05 -12.73
N GLY A 186 -3.04 17.19 -13.34
CA GLY A 186 -2.86 18.47 -12.65
C GLY A 186 -1.56 18.53 -11.83
N ASN A 187 -1.42 19.54 -11.00
CA ASN A 187 -0.25 19.71 -10.14
C ASN A 187 -0.33 18.72 -8.97
N LEU A 188 0.60 17.76 -8.95
CA LEU A 188 0.83 16.90 -7.79
C LEU A 188 1.58 17.72 -6.73
N GLU A 189 0.87 18.17 -5.70
CA GLU A 189 1.51 18.73 -4.53
C GLU A 189 2.13 17.61 -3.69
N SER A 190 3.38 17.27 -3.98
CA SER A 190 4.19 16.42 -3.12
C SER A 190 4.88 17.29 -2.07
N ARG A 191 4.63 17.04 -0.81
CA ARG A 191 5.35 17.70 0.29
C ARG A 191 6.27 16.72 0.98
N LEU A 192 7.54 17.06 1.05
CA LEU A 192 8.53 16.34 1.85
C LEU A 192 8.70 17.10 3.19
N VAL A 193 8.65 16.36 4.29
CA VAL A 193 8.93 16.91 5.62
C VAL A 193 10.43 17.15 5.75
N HIS A 194 10.85 18.21 6.44
CA HIS A 194 12.27 18.45 6.73
C HIS A 194 12.91 17.25 7.41
N ALA A 195 14.10 16.88 6.96
CA ALA A 195 14.94 15.92 7.66
C ALA A 195 15.33 16.50 9.03
N PHE A 196 15.38 15.65 10.01
CA PHE A 196 15.86 15.98 11.33
C PHE A 196 17.13 15.18 11.67
N SER A 197 17.95 15.71 12.56
CA SER A 197 19.12 14.99 13.05
C SER A 197 18.66 13.88 14.01
N ALA A 198 18.77 12.63 13.57
CA ALA A 198 18.42 11.46 14.38
C ALA A 198 19.30 11.38 15.64
N SER A 199 20.61 11.66 15.52
CA SER A 199 21.54 11.68 16.66
C SER A 199 21.15 12.73 17.70
N ALA A 200 20.83 13.94 17.28
CA ALA A 200 20.39 15.00 18.19
C ALA A 200 19.03 14.72 18.83
N ALA A 201 18.14 13.98 18.17
CA ALA A 201 16.87 13.54 18.75
C ALA A 201 17.08 12.47 19.83
N VAL A 202 17.92 11.47 19.55
CA VAL A 202 18.30 10.42 20.51
C VAL A 202 18.99 11.05 21.73
N GLU A 203 19.93 11.96 21.53
CA GLU A 203 20.63 12.66 22.62
C GLU A 203 19.66 13.41 23.56
N ARG A 204 18.67 14.11 22.98
CA ARG A 204 17.61 14.78 23.78
C ARG A 204 16.76 13.82 24.61
N CYS A 205 16.56 12.61 24.14
CA CYS A 205 15.77 11.57 24.79
C CYS A 205 16.62 10.62 25.66
N GLN A 206 17.94 10.80 25.71
CA GLN A 206 18.92 9.84 26.28
C GLN A 206 18.55 9.38 27.69
N ALA A 207 18.19 10.29 28.59
CA ALA A 207 17.82 9.93 29.97
C ALA A 207 16.61 8.97 30.04
N GLY A 208 15.62 9.15 29.16
CA GLY A 208 14.47 8.27 29.06
C GLY A 208 14.84 6.92 28.43
N VAL A 209 15.69 6.94 27.41
CA VAL A 209 16.22 5.74 26.76
C VAL A 209 17.02 4.90 27.78
N ASP A 210 17.91 5.53 28.55
CA ASP A 210 18.70 4.84 29.58
C ASP A 210 17.80 4.21 30.66
N ARG A 211 16.75 4.91 31.10
CA ARG A 211 15.78 4.37 32.03
C ARG A 211 15.11 3.11 31.47
N LEU A 212 14.64 3.13 30.22
CA LEU A 212 14.02 1.97 29.56
C LEU A 212 15.04 0.83 29.37
N MET A 213 16.25 1.12 28.91
CA MET A 213 17.32 0.12 28.75
C MET A 213 17.68 -0.56 30.07
N ASN A 214 17.59 0.16 31.19
CA ASN A 214 17.80 -0.44 32.53
C ASN A 214 16.66 -1.35 32.99
N LEU A 215 15.46 -1.25 32.40
CA LEU A 215 14.36 -2.19 32.63
C LEU A 215 14.52 -3.50 31.84
N LEU A 216 15.38 -3.51 30.82
CA LEU A 216 15.66 -4.67 29.97
C LEU A 216 16.72 -5.59 30.61
N PRO A 217 16.59 -6.93 30.44
CA PRO A 217 17.68 -7.85 30.75
C PRO A 217 18.96 -7.50 29.97
N LEU A 218 20.10 -7.57 30.64
CA LEU A 218 21.40 -7.21 30.04
C LEU A 218 21.65 -7.89 28.69
N ALA A 219 21.40 -9.21 28.61
CA ALA A 219 21.61 -10.00 27.41
C ALA A 219 20.69 -9.63 26.21
N ALA A 220 19.70 -8.78 26.43
CA ALA A 220 18.77 -8.37 25.39
C ALA A 220 19.03 -6.95 24.85
N ARG A 221 19.84 -6.16 25.56
CA ARG A 221 20.07 -4.74 25.21
C ARG A 221 20.68 -4.55 23.83
N ASP A 222 21.61 -5.41 23.45
CA ASP A 222 22.29 -5.36 22.14
C ASP A 222 21.37 -5.66 20.96
N ARG A 223 20.18 -6.23 21.22
CA ARG A 223 19.17 -6.51 20.18
C ARG A 223 18.16 -5.39 20.00
N VAL A 224 18.17 -4.40 20.88
CA VAL A 224 17.25 -3.27 20.84
C VAL A 224 17.82 -2.17 19.96
N GLU A 225 17.05 -1.81 18.95
CA GLU A 225 17.34 -0.66 18.10
C GLU A 225 16.74 0.61 18.72
N VAL A 226 17.55 1.67 18.83
CA VAL A 226 17.10 3.00 19.27
C VAL A 226 17.00 3.88 18.04
N CYS A 227 15.79 4.28 17.67
CA CYS A 227 15.52 5.03 16.46
C CYS A 227 14.76 6.33 16.76
N ALA A 228 15.22 7.45 16.24
CA ALA A 228 14.46 8.68 16.30
C ALA A 228 13.28 8.63 15.31
N SER A 229 12.05 8.85 15.78
CA SER A 229 10.83 8.92 14.96
C SER A 229 10.49 10.36 14.56
N SER A 230 10.99 11.35 15.32
CA SER A 230 10.91 12.77 15.03
C SER A 230 12.02 13.54 15.72
N ALA A 231 12.10 14.84 15.51
CA ALA A 231 13.10 15.69 16.20
C ALA A 231 12.97 15.66 17.74
N SER A 232 11.85 15.22 18.30
CA SER A 232 11.56 15.21 19.74
C SER A 232 11.14 13.85 20.27
N GLU A 233 11.19 12.80 19.46
CA GLU A 233 10.75 11.46 19.84
C GLU A 233 11.76 10.40 19.43
N THR A 234 11.97 9.45 20.32
CA THR A 234 12.84 8.28 20.10
C THR A 234 12.09 7.02 20.49
N CYS A 235 12.11 6.02 19.62
CA CYS A 235 11.47 4.73 19.82
C CYS A 235 12.51 3.64 20.10
N LEU A 236 12.15 2.67 20.92
CA LEU A 236 12.90 1.43 21.14
C LEU A 236 12.19 0.31 20.39
N LEU A 237 12.94 -0.35 19.52
CA LEU A 237 12.43 -1.40 18.64
C LEU A 237 13.14 -2.72 18.94
N LEU A 238 12.38 -3.82 18.93
CA LEU A 238 12.93 -5.18 18.90
C LEU A 238 12.51 -5.85 17.60
N HIS A 239 13.49 -6.11 16.74
CA HIS A 239 13.23 -6.63 15.40
C HIS A 239 12.10 -5.83 14.68
N GLY A 240 12.25 -4.51 14.63
CA GLY A 240 11.32 -3.59 13.99
C GLY A 240 9.98 -3.36 14.71
N LEU A 241 9.67 -4.07 15.79
CA LEU A 241 8.47 -3.82 16.59
C LEU A 241 8.77 -2.77 17.66
N GLU A 242 8.06 -1.66 17.61
CA GLU A 242 8.10 -0.65 18.65
C GLU A 242 7.45 -1.20 19.93
N PHE A 243 8.17 -1.05 21.04
CA PHE A 243 7.69 -1.48 22.35
C PHE A 243 7.83 -0.42 23.44
N ALA A 244 8.54 0.66 23.17
CA ALA A 244 8.63 1.81 24.05
C ALA A 244 8.98 3.08 23.24
N ARG A 245 8.57 4.22 23.77
CA ARG A 245 8.80 5.53 23.17
C ARG A 245 9.16 6.55 24.26
N VAL A 246 10.11 7.39 23.93
CA VAL A 246 10.50 8.55 24.73
C VAL A 246 10.19 9.80 23.94
N ARG A 247 9.37 10.67 24.50
CA ARG A 247 9.01 11.97 23.93
C ARG A 247 9.56 13.08 24.82
N HIS A 248 10.28 14.00 24.23
CA HIS A 248 10.76 15.20 24.91
C HIS A 248 10.00 16.42 24.37
N GLY A 249 9.10 16.97 25.16
CA GLY A 249 8.22 18.04 24.72
C GLY A 249 7.73 18.93 25.86
N MET A 250 6.92 19.93 25.50
CA MET A 250 6.24 20.75 26.50
C MET A 250 5.07 19.96 27.11
N ALA A 251 4.99 19.96 28.43
CA ALA A 251 3.85 19.34 29.11
C ALA A 251 2.54 20.04 28.72
N ALA A 252 1.46 19.26 28.59
CA ALA A 252 0.16 19.73 28.08
C ALA A 252 -0.43 20.95 28.79
N HIS A 253 0.01 21.23 30.02
CA HIS A 253 -0.52 22.32 30.87
C HIS A 253 0.58 23.18 31.55
N SER A 254 1.83 23.12 31.05
CA SER A 254 2.96 23.83 31.66
C SER A 254 3.96 24.22 30.56
N PHE A 255 4.65 25.35 30.76
CA PHE A 255 5.77 25.78 29.91
C PHE A 255 7.07 25.05 30.21
N THR A 256 7.04 24.01 31.06
CA THR A 256 8.21 23.22 31.39
C THR A 256 8.35 22.05 30.41
N ARG A 257 9.59 21.81 29.94
CA ARG A 257 9.89 20.62 29.14
C ARG A 257 9.89 19.40 30.03
N GLN A 258 9.18 18.38 29.60
CA GLN A 258 9.12 17.09 30.29
C GLN A 258 9.49 15.96 29.32
N THR A 259 10.08 14.92 29.89
CA THR A 259 10.30 13.67 29.18
C THR A 259 9.18 12.72 29.56
N GLU A 260 8.35 12.38 28.59
CA GLU A 260 7.30 11.38 28.71
C GLU A 260 7.82 10.05 28.16
N ILE A 261 7.59 8.98 28.90
CA ILE A 261 7.96 7.62 28.50
C ILE A 261 6.69 6.81 28.42
N THR A 262 6.48 6.16 27.28
CA THR A 262 5.38 5.19 27.09
C THR A 262 5.93 3.84 26.70
N PHE A 263 5.20 2.77 27.03
CA PHE A 263 5.53 1.41 26.65
C PHE A 263 4.29 0.63 26.22
N GLY A 264 4.49 -0.38 25.40
CA GLY A 264 3.43 -1.23 24.86
C GLY A 264 3.89 -1.91 23.57
N ALA A 265 3.15 -2.88 23.09
CA ALA A 265 3.42 -3.52 21.80
C ALA A 265 2.36 -3.11 20.77
N GLY A 266 2.81 -2.56 19.65
CA GLY A 266 1.90 -2.06 18.62
C GLY A 266 1.29 -0.70 18.98
N ALA A 267 -0.03 -0.55 18.81
CA ALA A 267 -0.75 0.72 19.04
C ALA A 267 -1.08 1.01 20.51
N ASN A 268 -0.72 0.12 21.45
CA ASN A 268 -1.03 0.30 22.86
C ASN A 268 0.10 1.04 23.56
N GLU A 269 -0.10 2.33 23.84
CA GLU A 269 0.86 3.15 24.57
C GLU A 269 0.37 3.40 26.01
N THR A 270 1.13 2.89 26.98
CA THR A 270 0.87 3.09 28.41
C THR A 270 1.96 3.99 28.97
N PRO A 271 1.65 5.12 29.64
CA PRO A 271 2.64 5.94 30.31
C PRO A 271 3.39 5.13 31.38
N LEU A 272 4.71 5.24 31.41
CA LEU A 272 5.55 4.57 32.39
C LEU A 272 5.54 5.35 33.71
N THR A 273 5.02 4.71 34.75
CA THR A 273 5.03 5.23 36.12
C THR A 273 5.75 4.26 37.06
N PRO A 274 6.15 4.70 38.27
CA PRO A 274 6.77 3.78 39.25
C PRO A 274 5.89 2.58 39.59
N GLU A 275 4.57 2.76 39.58
CA GLU A 275 3.59 1.73 39.95
C GLU A 275 3.46 0.62 38.91
N ASN A 276 3.75 0.91 37.63
CA ASN A 276 3.61 -0.05 36.54
C ASN A 276 4.94 -0.55 35.92
N GLU A 277 6.07 -0.22 36.53
CA GLU A 277 7.38 -0.70 36.06
C GLU A 277 7.50 -2.24 36.04
N SER A 278 6.82 -2.94 36.96
CA SER A 278 6.76 -4.41 36.95
C SER A 278 6.10 -4.94 35.68
N HIS A 279 4.97 -4.37 35.28
CA HIS A 279 4.27 -4.74 34.05
C HIS A 279 5.11 -4.43 32.80
N CYS A 280 5.86 -3.31 32.82
CA CYS A 280 6.80 -2.98 31.75
C CYS A 280 7.89 -4.05 31.62
N ARG A 281 8.49 -4.49 32.73
CA ARG A 281 9.50 -5.57 32.74
C ARG A 281 8.94 -6.90 32.26
N GLU A 282 7.73 -7.25 32.65
CA GLU A 282 7.03 -8.47 32.21
C GLU A 282 6.78 -8.44 30.70
N LEU A 283 6.30 -7.31 30.16
CA LEU A 283 6.12 -7.12 28.73
C LEU A 283 7.45 -7.30 27.99
N PHE A 284 8.51 -6.66 28.47
CA PHE A 284 9.83 -6.76 27.84
C PHE A 284 10.37 -8.19 27.84
N ALA A 285 10.26 -8.89 28.97
CA ALA A 285 10.68 -10.29 29.07
C ALA A 285 9.92 -11.19 28.08
N ARG A 286 8.60 -11.03 28.02
CA ARG A 286 7.75 -11.76 27.08
C ARG A 286 8.08 -11.42 25.63
N LEU A 287 8.31 -10.15 25.31
CA LEU A 287 8.65 -9.70 23.96
C LEU A 287 9.98 -10.33 23.49
N ILE A 288 11.01 -10.32 24.36
CA ILE A 288 12.33 -10.90 24.09
C ILE A 288 12.23 -12.41 23.84
N GLN A 289 11.39 -13.10 24.60
CA GLN A 289 11.16 -14.53 24.45
C GLN A 289 10.39 -14.87 23.17
N SER A 290 9.33 -14.10 22.87
CA SER A 290 8.44 -14.40 21.74
C SER A 290 9.03 -13.91 20.42
N ARG A 291 9.62 -12.69 20.39
CA ARG A 291 10.13 -12.06 19.16
C ARG A 291 11.63 -12.39 18.96
N HIS A 292 11.86 -13.64 18.66
CA HIS A 292 13.19 -14.20 18.36
C HIS A 292 13.09 -15.05 17.10
N PRO A 293 14.14 -15.15 16.24
CA PRO A 293 14.11 -15.96 15.03
C PRO A 293 13.61 -17.40 15.22
N ASP A 294 13.86 -17.98 16.39
CA ASP A 294 13.42 -19.32 16.79
C ASP A 294 12.14 -19.32 17.65
N GLY A 295 11.46 -18.18 17.75
CA GLY A 295 10.23 -18.03 18.54
C GLY A 295 9.07 -18.84 17.99
N VAL A 296 8.03 -18.99 18.81
CA VAL A 296 6.84 -19.76 18.45
C VAL A 296 6.02 -19.02 17.40
N HIS A 297 5.88 -19.58 16.21
CA HIS A 297 5.21 -18.97 15.07
C HIS A 297 3.72 -18.63 15.28
N THR A 298 3.08 -19.26 16.28
CA THR A 298 1.68 -18.98 16.65
C THR A 298 1.54 -17.87 17.69
N ASP A 299 2.64 -17.41 18.29
CA ASP A 299 2.62 -16.32 19.27
C ASP A 299 2.25 -14.98 18.59
N ALA A 300 1.37 -14.21 19.26
CA ALA A 300 0.89 -12.93 18.73
C ALA A 300 2.02 -11.91 18.55
N LEU A 301 2.97 -11.83 19.50
CA LEU A 301 4.10 -10.91 19.42
C LEU A 301 5.10 -11.31 18.32
N PHE A 302 5.26 -12.61 18.06
CA PHE A 302 6.05 -13.10 16.93
C PHE A 302 5.47 -12.68 15.60
N ARG A 303 4.14 -12.73 15.45
CA ARG A 303 3.42 -12.43 14.22
C ARG A 303 3.15 -10.94 13.98
N MET A 304 3.28 -10.13 15.02
CA MET A 304 2.97 -8.70 14.97
C MET A 304 3.95 -7.97 14.03
N GLN A 305 3.41 -7.17 13.13
CA GLN A 305 4.18 -6.33 12.18
C GLN A 305 5.34 -7.08 11.49
N PRO A 306 5.09 -8.13 10.70
CA PRO A 306 6.14 -8.93 10.08
C PRO A 306 6.95 -8.11 9.05
N GLU A 307 6.33 -7.14 8.36
CA GLU A 307 7.01 -6.25 7.41
C GLU A 307 8.06 -5.37 8.11
N ARG A 308 7.76 -4.87 9.31
CA ARG A 308 8.73 -4.12 10.12
C ARG A 308 9.92 -4.97 10.57
N TRP A 309 9.68 -6.25 10.84
CA TRP A 309 10.78 -7.15 11.14
C TRP A 309 11.66 -7.37 9.90
N LEU A 310 11.03 -7.59 8.75
CA LEU A 310 11.75 -7.73 7.49
C LEU A 310 12.56 -6.46 7.16
N GLU A 311 11.97 -5.29 7.35
CA GLU A 311 12.63 -3.99 7.18
C GLU A 311 13.87 -3.88 8.07
N SER A 312 13.76 -4.19 9.38
CA SER A 312 14.88 -4.19 10.33
C SER A 312 16.01 -5.13 9.87
N ARG A 313 15.65 -6.34 9.39
CA ARG A 313 16.64 -7.29 8.86
C ARG A 313 17.33 -6.77 7.60
N LEU A 314 16.58 -6.16 6.69
CA LEU A 314 17.13 -5.58 5.45
C LEU A 314 18.06 -4.43 5.75
N ARG A 315 17.70 -3.53 6.66
CA ARG A 315 18.55 -2.40 7.07
C ARG A 315 19.91 -2.84 7.57
N CYS A 316 19.97 -3.91 8.36
CA CYS A 316 21.22 -4.44 8.88
C CYS A 316 22.07 -5.17 7.83
N ASN A 317 21.48 -5.60 6.71
CA ASN A 317 22.16 -6.44 5.71
C ASN A 317 22.06 -5.85 4.29
N ILE A 318 21.80 -4.57 4.16
CA ILE A 318 21.55 -3.94 2.85
C ILE A 318 22.74 -4.05 1.90
N ASP A 319 23.95 -3.90 2.42
CA ASP A 319 25.18 -3.96 1.63
C ASP A 319 25.45 -5.34 1.04
N GLU A 320 25.02 -6.40 1.73
CA GLU A 320 25.14 -7.79 1.24
C GLU A 320 24.06 -8.10 0.19
N LEU A 321 22.84 -7.64 0.43
CA LEU A 321 21.69 -7.92 -0.43
C LEU A 321 21.66 -7.05 -1.67
N LEU A 322 22.01 -5.79 -1.54
CA LEU A 322 21.96 -4.78 -2.59
C LEU A 322 23.28 -4.00 -2.61
N PRO A 323 24.40 -4.61 -3.02
CA PRO A 323 25.75 -4.03 -2.88
C PRO A 323 25.97 -2.74 -3.66
N ASN A 324 25.08 -2.41 -4.59
CA ASN A 324 25.12 -1.14 -5.31
C ASN A 324 24.47 0.02 -4.54
N LEU A 325 23.77 -0.25 -3.45
CA LEU A 325 23.12 0.78 -2.63
C LEU A 325 24.04 1.24 -1.52
N ARG A 326 23.77 2.43 -1.01
CA ARG A 326 24.48 3.06 0.09
C ARG A 326 23.76 2.83 1.40
N GLY A 327 24.19 1.83 2.17
CA GLY A 327 23.63 1.49 3.48
C GLY A 327 23.81 2.61 4.52
N ASP A 328 24.89 3.40 4.40
CA ASP A 328 25.16 4.56 5.24
C ASP A 328 24.15 5.72 5.08
N LEU A 329 23.45 5.77 3.95
CA LEU A 329 22.43 6.77 3.64
C LEU A 329 21.00 6.18 3.61
N LEU A 330 20.81 5.00 4.17
CA LEU A 330 19.52 4.33 4.18
C LEU A 330 18.54 4.99 5.16
N LEU A 331 17.43 5.45 4.62
CA LEU A 331 16.33 6.07 5.34
C LEU A 331 15.16 5.10 5.41
N SER A 332 14.56 4.93 6.56
CA SER A 332 13.35 4.15 6.77
C SER A 332 12.16 5.05 7.10
N GLN A 333 10.98 4.65 6.66
CA GLN A 333 9.73 5.31 6.98
C GLN A 333 9.74 6.82 6.63
N VAL A 334 10.20 7.13 5.41
CA VAL A 334 10.22 8.52 4.94
C VAL A 334 8.79 8.96 4.61
N PRO A 335 8.25 9.98 5.30
CA PRO A 335 6.92 10.50 4.98
C PRO A 335 6.97 11.28 3.66
N ALA A 336 6.50 10.65 2.58
CA ALA A 336 6.25 11.31 1.31
C ALA A 336 4.75 11.65 1.23
N LEU A 337 4.43 12.92 1.44
CA LEU A 337 3.06 13.40 1.40
C LEU A 337 2.68 13.71 -0.05
N ALA A 338 1.67 13.02 -0.59
CA ALA A 338 0.91 13.48 -1.74
C ALA A 338 -0.41 14.09 -1.25
N SER A 339 -1.03 14.96 -2.02
CA SER A 339 -2.23 15.70 -1.64
C SER A 339 -3.31 14.76 -1.04
N GLY A 340 -3.46 14.79 0.28
CA GLY A 340 -4.51 14.08 1.02
C GLY A 340 -4.17 12.70 1.55
N ASP A 341 -3.02 12.10 1.20
CA ASP A 341 -2.62 10.79 1.68
C ASP A 341 -1.20 10.78 2.29
N ARG A 342 -1.04 10.12 3.44
CA ARG A 342 0.27 9.91 4.07
C ARG A 342 0.81 8.56 3.62
N GLY A 343 1.52 8.55 2.48
CA GLY A 343 2.33 7.40 2.11
C GLY A 343 3.62 7.39 2.92
N MET A 344 3.94 6.26 3.53
CA MET A 344 5.23 6.01 4.19
C MET A 344 6.03 5.09 3.29
N LEU A 345 7.16 5.59 2.79
CA LEU A 345 8.13 4.77 2.06
C LEU A 345 8.80 3.81 3.04
N ASP A 346 8.85 2.52 2.74
CA ASP A 346 9.53 1.56 3.59
C ASP A 346 11.02 1.92 3.70
N LEU A 347 11.73 1.90 2.58
CA LEU A 347 13.14 2.25 2.54
C LEU A 347 13.46 3.15 1.33
N LEU A 348 14.29 4.16 1.57
CA LEU A 348 14.82 5.06 0.55
C LEU A 348 16.32 5.26 0.77
N THR A 349 17.11 5.14 -0.30
CA THR A 349 18.54 5.39 -0.26
C THR A 349 19.05 5.92 -1.60
N LEU A 350 20.37 6.06 -1.73
CA LEU A 350 21.06 6.30 -2.99
C LEU A 350 21.82 5.05 -3.42
N ASP A 351 21.98 4.86 -4.73
CA ASP A 351 23.01 3.96 -5.23
C ASP A 351 24.39 4.66 -5.23
N ARG A 352 25.42 3.93 -5.61
CA ARG A 352 26.80 4.45 -5.63
C ARG A 352 27.01 5.59 -6.62
N ASP A 353 26.12 5.73 -7.60
CA ASP A 353 26.12 6.80 -8.60
C ASP A 353 25.24 8.00 -8.17
N GLY A 354 24.73 7.99 -6.93
CA GLY A 354 23.90 9.04 -6.37
C GLY A 354 22.43 8.99 -6.86
N ARG A 355 22.03 7.93 -7.56
CA ARG A 355 20.66 7.75 -8.02
C ARG A 355 19.77 7.25 -6.87
N LEU A 356 18.59 7.85 -6.72
CA LEU A 356 17.61 7.40 -5.71
C LEU A 356 17.18 5.96 -5.95
N ALA A 357 17.02 5.21 -4.87
CA ALA A 357 16.52 3.84 -4.87
C ALA A 357 15.38 3.71 -3.85
N VAL A 358 14.20 3.34 -4.34
CA VAL A 358 13.00 3.04 -3.57
C VAL A 358 12.93 1.54 -3.36
N ILE A 359 12.73 1.08 -2.13
CA ILE A 359 12.58 -0.33 -1.81
C ILE A 359 11.25 -0.51 -1.07
N GLU A 360 10.35 -1.29 -1.67
CA GLU A 360 9.07 -1.68 -1.08
C GLU A 360 9.14 -3.12 -0.60
N LEU A 361 8.60 -3.38 0.58
CA LEU A 361 8.71 -4.66 1.28
C LEU A 361 7.34 -5.26 1.53
N LYS A 362 7.23 -6.58 1.36
CA LYS A 362 6.09 -7.35 1.84
C LYS A 362 6.57 -8.62 2.52
N ALA A 363 6.06 -8.89 3.72
CA ALA A 363 6.32 -10.13 4.44
C ALA A 363 5.26 -11.20 4.15
N ASP A 364 4.08 -10.79 3.75
CA ASP A 364 2.96 -11.63 3.34
C ASP A 364 2.62 -11.42 1.86
N GLU A 365 1.81 -12.32 1.32
CA GLU A 365 1.40 -12.27 -0.08
C GLU A 365 0.49 -11.06 -0.35
N ASP A 366 0.90 -10.21 -1.29
CA ASP A 366 0.15 -9.02 -1.69
C ASP A 366 0.08 -8.89 -3.22
N LEU A 367 -1.13 -8.96 -3.75
CA LEU A 367 -1.43 -8.76 -5.16
C LEU A 367 -1.12 -7.33 -5.64
N HIS A 368 -1.21 -6.34 -4.75
CA HIS A 368 -1.09 -4.93 -5.08
C HIS A 368 0.33 -4.38 -4.88
N LEU A 369 1.27 -5.20 -4.43
CA LEU A 369 2.68 -4.81 -4.23
C LEU A 369 3.27 -4.00 -5.40
N PRO A 370 3.10 -4.39 -6.70
CA PRO A 370 3.67 -3.61 -7.80
C PRO A 370 3.11 -2.19 -7.88
N MET A 371 1.79 -2.02 -7.68
CA MET A 371 1.16 -0.70 -7.78
C MET A 371 1.46 0.19 -6.58
N GLN A 372 1.59 -0.36 -5.38
CA GLN A 372 2.05 0.38 -4.20
C GLN A 372 3.49 0.87 -4.39
N ALA A 373 4.36 -0.01 -4.86
CA ALA A 373 5.75 0.34 -5.18
C ALA A 373 5.83 1.44 -6.25
N LEU A 374 4.96 1.37 -7.28
CA LEU A 374 4.87 2.39 -8.31
C LEU A 374 4.43 3.75 -7.76
N ASP A 375 3.48 3.79 -6.82
CA ASP A 375 3.05 5.04 -6.17
C ASP A 375 4.21 5.73 -5.46
N TYR A 376 5.02 4.97 -4.74
CA TYR A 376 6.20 5.52 -4.07
C TYR A 376 7.25 6.00 -5.07
N TRP A 377 7.48 5.23 -6.14
CA TRP A 377 8.39 5.63 -7.20
C TRP A 377 7.95 6.94 -7.87
N ILE A 378 6.66 7.10 -8.16
CA ILE A 378 6.08 8.33 -8.75
C ILE A 378 6.36 9.52 -7.83
N ARG A 379 6.09 9.39 -6.54
CA ARG A 379 6.31 10.45 -5.55
C ARG A 379 7.78 10.84 -5.42
N VAL A 380 8.65 9.84 -5.29
CA VAL A 380 10.11 10.07 -5.18
C VAL A 380 10.66 10.72 -6.46
N ARG A 381 10.18 10.27 -7.63
CA ARG A 381 10.54 10.88 -8.90
C ARG A 381 10.10 12.34 -8.99
N ALA A 382 8.87 12.65 -8.62
CA ALA A 382 8.34 14.02 -8.62
C ALA A 382 9.18 14.95 -7.71
N LEU A 383 9.48 14.51 -6.49
CA LEU A 383 10.33 15.23 -5.54
C LEU A 383 11.78 15.39 -6.03
N ASN A 384 12.31 14.41 -6.77
CA ASN A 384 13.64 14.52 -7.36
C ASN A 384 13.69 15.47 -8.54
N GLN A 385 12.60 15.58 -9.30
CA GLN A 385 12.48 16.49 -10.44
C GLN A 385 12.18 17.94 -10.02
N ASP A 386 11.64 18.16 -8.83
CA ASP A 386 11.51 19.50 -8.24
C ASP A 386 12.90 20.03 -7.83
N ARG A 387 13.63 20.56 -8.84
CA ARG A 387 14.97 21.10 -8.66
C ARG A 387 14.96 22.61 -8.70
N GLN A 388 15.59 23.24 -7.71
CA GLN A 388 15.64 24.68 -7.58
C GLN A 388 17.08 25.17 -7.35
N ALA A 389 17.41 26.33 -7.92
CA ALA A 389 18.68 26.99 -7.64
C ALA A 389 18.70 27.49 -6.19
N VAL A 390 19.76 27.17 -5.48
CA VAL A 390 19.98 27.59 -4.09
C VAL A 390 21.29 28.36 -4.03
N ALA A 391 21.30 29.52 -3.35
CA ALA A 391 22.49 30.36 -3.22
C ALA A 391 23.65 29.57 -2.63
N GLY A 392 24.83 29.68 -3.23
CA GLY A 392 26.04 28.96 -2.79
C GLY A 392 26.19 27.54 -3.39
N ASN A 393 25.24 27.05 -4.18
CA ASN A 393 25.36 25.78 -4.87
C ASN A 393 25.58 25.97 -6.36
N SER A 394 26.47 25.17 -6.94
CA SER A 394 26.82 25.21 -8.36
C SER A 394 25.75 24.60 -9.28
N ARG A 395 24.80 23.83 -8.71
CA ARG A 395 23.73 23.15 -9.42
C ARG A 395 22.37 23.29 -8.72
N PRO A 396 21.24 23.12 -9.42
CA PRO A 396 19.94 23.04 -8.77
C PRO A 396 19.83 21.81 -7.88
N LEU A 397 19.30 22.00 -6.67
CA LEU A 397 19.09 20.94 -5.68
C LEU A 397 17.67 20.35 -5.81
N SER A 398 17.55 19.03 -5.64
CA SER A 398 16.27 18.34 -5.52
C SER A 398 15.53 18.74 -4.24
N ALA A 399 14.24 18.43 -4.15
CA ALA A 399 13.48 18.63 -2.91
C ALA A 399 14.12 17.88 -1.73
N PHE A 400 14.67 16.68 -1.95
CA PHE A 400 15.36 15.92 -0.90
C PHE A 400 16.55 16.68 -0.33
N GLU A 401 17.43 17.19 -1.19
CA GLU A 401 18.62 17.93 -0.77
C GLU A 401 18.26 19.25 -0.07
N ARG A 402 17.25 19.98 -0.59
CA ARG A 402 16.75 21.21 0.04
C ARG A 402 16.16 21.00 1.42
N GLN A 403 15.59 19.82 1.65
CA GLN A 403 15.00 19.44 2.94
C GLN A 403 16.00 18.74 3.87
N GLY A 404 17.28 18.68 3.49
CA GLY A 404 18.35 18.15 4.33
C GLY A 404 18.55 16.64 4.30
N TYR A 405 17.91 15.94 3.37
CA TYR A 405 18.14 14.51 3.15
C TYR A 405 19.46 14.27 2.43
N PHE A 406 20.08 13.12 2.66
CA PHE A 406 21.32 12.68 2.03
C PHE A 406 22.48 13.69 2.16
N ALA A 407 22.63 14.30 3.36
CA ALA A 407 23.67 15.27 3.62
C ALA A 407 25.06 14.74 3.23
N GLY A 408 25.82 15.53 2.47
CA GLY A 408 27.15 15.17 1.99
C GLY A 408 27.18 14.27 0.75
N ALA A 409 26.01 13.92 0.17
CA ALA A 409 25.92 13.20 -1.08
C ALA A 409 25.19 14.01 -2.16
N GLU A 410 25.56 13.80 -3.41
CA GLU A 410 24.91 14.40 -4.54
C GLU A 410 23.78 13.49 -5.03
N VAL A 411 22.55 14.05 -5.16
CA VAL A 411 21.41 13.32 -5.68
C VAL A 411 21.34 13.46 -7.20
N SER A 412 21.41 12.34 -7.91
CA SER A 412 21.32 12.28 -9.37
C SER A 412 19.94 12.70 -9.88
N PRO A 413 19.83 13.42 -11.02
CA PRO A 413 18.56 13.80 -11.63
C PRO A 413 17.85 12.62 -12.33
N LEU A 414 18.50 11.48 -12.45
CA LEU A 414 17.93 10.30 -13.11
C LEU A 414 16.69 9.77 -12.36
N PRO A 415 15.76 9.11 -13.08
CA PRO A 415 14.60 8.47 -12.44
C PRO A 415 15.05 7.48 -11.35
N PRO A 416 14.33 7.35 -10.22
CA PRO A 416 14.70 6.42 -9.17
C PRO A 416 14.73 4.96 -9.66
N ARG A 417 15.52 4.11 -9.02
CA ARG A 417 15.39 2.65 -9.13
C ARG A 417 14.26 2.17 -8.22
N LEU A 418 13.60 1.09 -8.62
CA LEU A 418 12.50 0.48 -7.88
C LEU A 418 12.86 -0.97 -7.54
N SER A 419 12.96 -1.29 -6.25
CA SER A 419 13.17 -2.66 -5.77
C SER A 419 11.95 -3.11 -4.97
N LEU A 420 11.46 -4.30 -5.27
CA LEU A 420 10.38 -4.95 -4.55
C LEU A 420 10.97 -6.20 -3.89
N ALA A 421 10.84 -6.37 -2.58
CA ALA A 421 11.40 -7.51 -1.88
C ALA A 421 10.34 -8.22 -1.03
N ALA A 422 10.26 -9.54 -1.20
CA ALA A 422 9.36 -10.39 -0.44
C ALA A 422 9.93 -11.81 -0.31
N PRO A 423 9.50 -12.60 0.70
CA PRO A 423 9.82 -14.02 0.75
C PRO A 423 9.34 -14.74 -0.51
N ALA A 424 10.14 -15.65 -1.03
CA ALA A 424 9.94 -16.28 -2.35
C ALA A 424 8.55 -16.91 -2.53
N LEU A 425 8.03 -17.58 -1.50
CA LEU A 425 6.70 -18.20 -1.51
C LEU A 425 5.56 -17.20 -1.16
N ARG A 426 5.89 -15.95 -0.88
CA ARG A 426 4.95 -14.85 -0.62
C ARG A 426 4.86 -13.85 -1.77
N ILE A 427 5.60 -14.07 -2.83
CA ILE A 427 5.43 -13.29 -4.05
C ILE A 427 4.19 -13.81 -4.76
N HIS A 428 3.15 -12.97 -4.83
CA HIS A 428 1.92 -13.32 -5.54
C HIS A 428 2.22 -13.57 -7.03
N PRO A 429 1.73 -14.67 -7.66
CA PRO A 429 2.01 -14.99 -9.07
C PRO A 429 1.65 -13.86 -10.04
N ALA A 430 0.68 -13.03 -9.71
CA ALA A 430 0.26 -11.88 -10.51
C ALA A 430 1.20 -10.68 -10.47
N ASN A 431 2.16 -10.63 -9.54
CA ASN A 431 3.05 -9.45 -9.42
C ASN A 431 3.93 -9.30 -10.66
N GLU A 432 4.50 -10.37 -11.16
CA GLU A 432 5.33 -10.34 -12.36
C GLU A 432 4.56 -9.91 -13.63
N PRO A 433 3.38 -10.49 -13.96
CA PRO A 433 2.54 -9.99 -15.05
C PRO A 433 2.28 -8.48 -14.97
N VAL A 434 1.96 -7.94 -13.79
CA VAL A 434 1.73 -6.51 -13.62
C VAL A 434 2.99 -5.69 -13.87
N LEU A 435 4.15 -6.10 -13.33
CA LEU A 435 5.43 -5.42 -13.52
C LEU A 435 5.86 -5.34 -15.00
N ARG A 436 5.51 -6.33 -15.82
CA ARG A 436 5.80 -6.34 -17.27
C ARG A 436 5.10 -5.23 -18.03
N TYR A 437 3.99 -4.72 -17.50
CA TYR A 437 3.27 -3.59 -18.10
C TYR A 437 3.78 -2.22 -17.63
N PHE A 438 4.77 -2.14 -16.77
CA PHE A 438 5.38 -0.86 -16.41
C PHE A 438 6.14 -0.24 -17.57
N SER A 439 6.13 1.09 -17.62
CA SER A 439 6.91 1.86 -18.58
C SER A 439 8.38 1.48 -18.53
N PRO A 440 9.10 1.41 -19.68
CA PRO A 440 10.54 1.20 -19.70
C PRO A 440 11.36 2.20 -18.88
N GLN A 441 10.77 3.35 -18.50
CA GLN A 441 11.41 4.35 -17.65
C GLN A 441 11.41 3.92 -16.16
N VAL A 442 10.55 3.00 -15.77
CA VAL A 442 10.50 2.41 -14.43
C VAL A 442 11.42 1.19 -14.42
N GLU A 443 12.68 1.41 -14.05
CA GLU A 443 13.62 0.31 -13.85
C GLU A 443 13.30 -0.40 -12.54
N TRP A 444 12.73 -1.59 -12.63
CA TRP A 444 12.36 -2.37 -11.46
C TRP A 444 13.18 -3.67 -11.30
N GLU A 445 13.32 -4.08 -10.05
CA GLU A 445 13.91 -5.37 -9.65
C GLU A 445 13.00 -6.02 -8.62
N LEU A 446 12.55 -7.26 -8.88
CA LEU A 446 11.83 -8.11 -7.94
C LEU A 446 12.81 -9.05 -7.28
N ILE A 447 12.93 -8.97 -5.96
CA ILE A 447 13.90 -9.69 -5.15
C ILE A 447 13.17 -10.71 -4.28
N ALA A 448 13.35 -11.98 -4.57
CA ALA A 448 12.84 -13.06 -3.75
C ALA A 448 13.86 -13.41 -2.67
N ILE A 449 13.46 -13.35 -1.42
CA ILE A 449 14.28 -13.72 -0.28
C ILE A 449 13.87 -15.07 0.31
N SER A 450 14.75 -15.67 1.10
CA SER A 450 14.50 -16.95 1.78
C SER A 450 13.29 -16.85 2.72
N GLU A 451 12.50 -17.93 2.82
CA GLU A 451 11.41 -18.05 3.82
C GLU A 451 11.93 -17.99 5.26
N HIS A 452 13.21 -18.33 5.44
CA HIS A 452 13.89 -18.27 6.76
C HIS A 452 14.53 -16.91 7.04
N TRP A 453 14.06 -15.82 6.39
CA TRP A 453 14.62 -14.49 6.46
C TRP A 453 14.77 -13.93 7.90
N ARG A 454 13.98 -14.43 8.85
CA ARG A 454 14.12 -14.05 10.26
C ARG A 454 15.43 -14.53 10.87
N ARG A 455 15.94 -15.65 10.40
CA ARG A 455 17.24 -16.24 10.82
C ARG A 455 18.37 -15.75 9.94
N GLU A 456 18.21 -15.96 8.64
CA GLU A 456 19.22 -15.64 7.64
C GLU A 456 18.55 -14.96 6.43
N LEU A 457 19.00 -13.77 6.12
CA LEU A 457 18.50 -13.01 4.98
C LEU A 457 19.35 -13.40 3.75
N LYS A 458 18.73 -14.12 2.81
CA LYS A 458 19.39 -14.61 1.60
C LYS A 458 18.52 -14.41 0.39
N VAL A 459 19.08 -13.90 -0.70
CA VAL A 459 18.39 -13.80 -1.98
C VAL A 459 18.30 -15.18 -2.63
N VAL A 460 17.09 -15.58 -3.01
CA VAL A 460 16.79 -16.83 -3.71
C VAL A 460 16.85 -16.64 -5.21
N PHE A 461 16.19 -15.61 -5.72
CA PHE A 461 16.27 -15.20 -7.12
C PHE A 461 16.00 -13.70 -7.27
N ARG A 462 16.32 -13.19 -8.46
CA ARG A 462 16.03 -11.82 -8.89
C ARG A 462 15.42 -11.83 -10.27
N LYS A 463 14.48 -10.92 -10.53
CA LYS A 463 13.97 -10.61 -11.87
C LYS A 463 14.04 -9.11 -12.09
N ARG A 464 14.43 -8.71 -13.27
CA ARG A 464 14.63 -7.29 -13.64
C ARG A 464 13.78 -6.90 -14.83
N SER A 465 13.50 -5.61 -14.95
CA SER A 465 12.75 -5.05 -16.07
C SER A 465 13.38 -5.37 -17.44
N GLY A 466 14.69 -5.60 -17.50
CA GLY A 466 15.41 -6.03 -18.70
C GLY A 466 15.19 -7.50 -19.08
N ASP A 467 15.01 -8.37 -18.09
CA ASP A 467 14.89 -9.83 -18.30
C ASP A 467 13.54 -10.22 -18.94
N ALA A 468 12.54 -9.36 -18.81
CA ALA A 468 11.19 -9.61 -19.33
C ALA A 468 11.02 -9.35 -20.84
N ARG A 469 12.10 -8.99 -21.55
CA ARG A 469 12.07 -8.65 -22.99
C ARG A 469 12.56 -9.78 -23.92
N ASN A 470 12.89 -10.95 -23.37
CA ASN A 470 13.28 -12.14 -24.14
C ASN A 470 12.13 -13.15 -24.25
#